data_c01cddf3afd227d375d2074fa46cef2b
#
_entry.id   c01cddf3afd227d375d2074fa46cef2b
#
_cell.length_a   1.000
_cell.length_b   1.000
_cell.length_c   1.000
_cell.angle_alpha   90.00
_cell.angle_beta   90.00
_cell.angle_gamma   90.00
#
_symmetry.space_group_name_H-M   'P 1'
#
loop_
_entity.id
_entity.type
_entity.pdbx_description
1 polymer ?
#
loop_
_entity_poly.entity_id
_entity_poly.type
_entity_poly.pdbx_seq_one_letter_code
_entity_poly.pdbx_strand_id
1 'polypeptide(L)'
;FVDFKTETLCLAYRVEPSSRVVSRFTKACDSLHLEPNLISTYGGSDNNHFFHHGITGLVVACGMNDCHSCKEYTSISDLMKAARLAEALILAE
;
A
#
# COMPACT_ATOMS: atom_id res chain seq x y z
N PHE A 1 17.76 36.57 12.46
CA PHE A 1 16.72 36.55 11.41
C PHE A 1 16.65 35.16 10.79
N VAL A 2 15.45 34.58 10.72
CA VAL A 2 15.20 33.27 10.10
C VAL A 2 14.09 33.43 9.07
N ASP A 3 14.38 33.06 7.82
CA ASP A 3 13.37 32.92 6.76
C ASP A 3 12.99 31.42 6.63
N PHE A 4 11.71 31.12 6.80
CA PHE A 4 11.20 29.75 6.79
C PHE A 4 10.10 29.60 5.75
N LYS A 5 10.31 28.68 4.79
CA LYS A 5 9.33 28.34 3.75
C LYS A 5 8.91 26.90 3.90
N THR A 6 7.63 26.62 3.71
CA THR A 6 7.07 25.27 3.71
C THR A 6 6.30 25.01 2.43
N GLU A 7 6.35 23.76 1.99
CA GLU A 7 5.55 23.27 0.88
C GLU A 7 4.93 21.93 1.29
N THR A 8 3.64 21.76 1.04
CA THR A 8 2.95 20.49 1.27
C THR A 8 3.11 19.61 0.04
N LEU A 9 3.87 18.52 0.19
CA LEU A 9 4.13 17.57 -0.90
C LEU A 9 3.01 16.54 -1.06
N CYS A 10 2.40 16.11 0.04
CA CYS A 10 1.25 15.20 0.00
C CYS A 10 0.36 15.39 1.23
N LEU A 11 -0.92 15.08 1.09
CA LEU A 11 -1.92 15.12 2.16
C LEU A 11 -2.19 13.71 2.68
N ALA A 12 -2.43 13.60 3.98
CA ALA A 12 -2.87 12.34 4.58
C ALA A 12 -4.24 11.91 4.04
N TYR A 13 -4.48 10.63 4.00
CA TYR A 13 -5.78 10.05 3.63
C TYR A 13 -6.08 8.82 4.46
N ARG A 14 -7.32 8.40 4.43
CA ARG A 14 -7.78 7.16 5.05
C ARG A 14 -8.72 6.44 4.09
N VAL A 15 -8.51 5.13 3.94
CA VAL A 15 -9.41 4.25 3.21
C VAL A 15 -10.28 3.52 4.23
N GLU A 16 -11.59 3.63 4.09
CA GLU A 16 -12.52 2.97 5.01
C GLU A 16 -12.49 1.45 4.83
N PRO A 17 -12.49 0.66 5.94
CA PRO A 17 -12.48 -0.80 5.87
C PRO A 17 -13.63 -1.40 5.07
N SER A 18 -14.77 -0.70 5.00
CA SER A 18 -15.95 -1.11 4.22
C SER A 18 -15.86 -0.80 2.73
N SER A 19 -14.78 -0.17 2.27
CA SER A 19 -14.62 0.22 0.87
C SER A 19 -14.45 -0.97 -0.07
N ARG A 20 -14.82 -0.78 -1.34
CA ARG A 20 -14.69 -1.80 -2.38
C ARG A 20 -13.24 -2.27 -2.57
N VAL A 21 -12.27 -1.38 -2.46
CA VAL A 21 -10.85 -1.74 -2.63
C VAL A 21 -10.36 -2.65 -1.50
N VAL A 22 -10.84 -2.46 -0.27
CA VAL A 22 -10.53 -3.35 0.87
C VAL A 22 -11.21 -4.70 0.68
N SER A 23 -12.47 -4.74 0.27
CA SER A 23 -13.17 -6.00 -0.04
C SER A 23 -12.44 -6.80 -1.14
N ARG A 24 -11.99 -6.12 -2.19
CA ARG A 24 -11.23 -6.74 -3.27
C ARG A 24 -9.89 -7.31 -2.78
N PHE A 25 -9.18 -6.55 -1.96
CA PHE A 25 -7.93 -7.00 -1.34
C PHE A 25 -8.14 -8.23 -0.45
N THR A 26 -9.19 -8.22 0.39
CA THR A 26 -9.53 -9.36 1.24
C THR A 26 -9.81 -10.61 0.43
N LYS A 27 -10.63 -10.51 -0.62
CA LYS A 27 -10.91 -11.65 -1.52
C LYS A 27 -9.64 -12.18 -2.20
N ALA A 28 -8.75 -11.31 -2.62
CA ALA A 28 -7.46 -11.73 -3.21
C ALA A 28 -6.58 -12.47 -2.18
N CYS A 29 -6.52 -11.97 -0.95
CA CYS A 29 -5.83 -12.65 0.14
C CYS A 29 -6.43 -14.03 0.43
N ASP A 30 -7.76 -14.12 0.53
CA ASP A 30 -8.47 -15.38 0.79
C ASP A 30 -8.17 -16.43 -0.28
N SER A 31 -8.12 -16.02 -1.56
CA SER A 31 -7.80 -16.92 -2.68
C SER A 31 -6.40 -17.52 -2.60
N LEU A 32 -5.50 -16.86 -1.89
CA LEU A 32 -4.10 -17.27 -1.69
C LEU A 32 -3.83 -17.84 -0.30
N HIS A 33 -4.87 -18.01 0.53
CA HIS A 33 -4.77 -18.40 1.94
C HIS A 33 -3.84 -17.48 2.75
N LEU A 34 -3.87 -16.17 2.43
CA LEU A 34 -3.17 -15.12 3.17
C LEU A 34 -4.15 -14.43 4.11
N GLU A 35 -3.70 -14.13 5.32
CA GLU A 35 -4.48 -13.33 6.25
C GLU A 35 -4.32 -11.83 5.94
N PRO A 36 -5.41 -11.10 5.63
CA PRO A 36 -5.32 -9.68 5.37
C PRO A 36 -5.02 -8.92 6.67
N ASN A 37 -4.02 -8.04 6.63
CA ASN A 37 -3.67 -7.18 7.75
C ASN A 37 -3.72 -5.72 7.30
N LEU A 38 -4.71 -4.98 7.81
CA LEU A 38 -4.90 -3.56 7.51
C LEU A 38 -4.20 -2.72 8.58
N ILE A 39 -3.23 -1.93 8.16
CA ILE A 39 -2.45 -1.08 9.06
C ILE A 39 -2.50 0.38 8.62
N SER A 40 -2.16 1.27 9.53
CA SER A 40 -1.87 2.67 9.24
C SER A 40 -0.36 2.89 9.25
N THR A 41 0.12 3.75 8.36
CA THR A 41 1.54 4.07 8.25
C THR A 41 1.73 5.59 8.10
N TYR A 42 2.90 6.07 8.46
CA TYR A 42 3.30 7.46 8.22
C TYR A 42 4.02 7.64 6.88
N GLY A 43 4.26 6.56 6.14
CA GLY A 43 4.87 6.61 4.81
C GLY A 43 3.91 7.19 3.78
N GLY A 44 4.43 8.01 2.87
CA GLY A 44 3.69 8.53 1.72
C GLY A 44 3.89 7.67 0.48
N SER A 45 2.96 7.77 -0.46
CA SER A 45 3.02 7.15 -1.78
C SER A 45 2.21 7.97 -2.79
N ASP A 46 2.28 7.63 -4.07
CA ASP A 46 1.45 8.24 -5.10
C ASP A 46 -0.05 8.11 -4.81
N ASN A 47 -0.45 7.12 -3.99
CA ASN A 47 -1.83 6.93 -3.58
C ASN A 47 -2.38 8.12 -2.78
N ASN A 48 -1.54 8.88 -2.08
CA ASN A 48 -1.94 10.13 -1.44
C ASN A 48 -2.54 11.11 -2.47
N HIS A 49 -1.91 11.23 -3.63
CA HIS A 49 -2.38 12.10 -4.71
C HIS A 49 -3.62 11.52 -5.40
N PHE A 50 -3.63 10.23 -5.70
CA PHE A 50 -4.79 9.56 -6.30
C PHE A 50 -6.04 9.71 -5.45
N PHE A 51 -5.93 9.50 -4.14
CA PHE A 51 -7.05 9.62 -3.22
C PHE A 51 -7.69 11.01 -3.26
N HIS A 52 -6.89 12.08 -3.24
CA HIS A 52 -7.38 13.46 -3.29
C HIS A 52 -7.84 13.90 -4.68
N HIS A 53 -7.65 13.07 -5.71
CA HIS A 53 -8.21 13.23 -7.05
C HIS A 53 -9.37 12.27 -7.34
N GLY A 54 -9.98 11.70 -6.30
CA GLY A 54 -11.19 10.87 -6.42
C GLY A 54 -10.91 9.40 -6.80
N ILE A 55 -9.66 8.96 -6.76
CA ILE A 55 -9.29 7.57 -7.05
C ILE A 55 -8.98 6.87 -5.71
N THR A 56 -9.88 6.01 -5.26
CA THR A 56 -9.66 5.23 -4.04
C THR A 56 -8.81 4.01 -4.34
N GLY A 57 -7.60 3.98 -3.80
CA GLY A 57 -6.67 2.87 -3.92
C GLY A 57 -6.19 2.35 -2.57
N LEU A 58 -5.50 1.22 -2.58
CA LEU A 58 -4.77 0.68 -1.44
C LEU A 58 -3.28 0.58 -1.78
N VAL A 59 -2.43 0.93 -0.82
CA VAL A 59 -1.02 0.60 -0.88
C VAL A 59 -0.83 -0.80 -0.29
N VAL A 60 -0.19 -1.67 -1.04
CA VAL A 60 0.03 -3.07 -0.67
C VAL A 60 1.51 -3.29 -0.40
N ALA A 61 1.82 -3.96 0.71
CA ALA A 61 3.19 -4.34 1.02
C ALA A 61 3.72 -5.38 0.02
N CYS A 62 4.99 -5.27 -0.33
CA CYS A 62 5.67 -6.18 -1.27
C CYS A 62 6.83 -6.96 -0.64
N GLY A 63 6.90 -7.02 0.70
CA GLY A 63 7.90 -7.80 1.41
C GLY A 63 9.24 -7.11 1.60
N MET A 64 9.30 -5.78 1.46
CA MET A 64 10.52 -5.01 1.73
C MET A 64 10.78 -4.90 3.24
N ASN A 65 12.03 -5.09 3.63
CA ASN A 65 12.52 -4.89 4.99
C ASN A 65 13.63 -3.86 4.98
N ASP A 66 13.78 -3.11 6.08
CA ASP A 66 14.77 -2.04 6.25
C ASP A 66 14.77 -1.02 5.10
N CYS A 67 13.57 -0.64 4.67
CA CYS A 67 13.35 0.27 3.53
C CYS A 67 14.13 1.58 3.69
N HIS A 68 14.59 2.12 2.56
CA HIS A 68 15.35 3.37 2.49
C HIS A 68 16.72 3.31 3.21
N SER A 69 17.30 2.14 3.35
CA SER A 69 18.63 1.94 3.91
C SER A 69 19.49 1.09 2.98
N CYS A 70 20.81 1.13 3.19
CA CYS A 70 21.72 0.23 2.48
C CYS A 70 21.64 -1.23 2.94
N LYS A 71 20.80 -1.52 3.92
CA LYS A 71 20.47 -2.88 4.41
C LYS A 71 19.11 -3.37 3.93
N GLU A 72 18.46 -2.62 3.04
CA GLU A 72 17.16 -3.02 2.49
C GLU A 72 17.25 -4.39 1.81
N TYR A 73 16.30 -5.25 2.11
CA TYR A 73 16.24 -6.59 1.53
C TYR A 73 14.79 -7.10 1.41
N THR A 74 14.62 -8.08 0.55
CA THR A 74 13.41 -8.93 0.50
C THR A 74 13.84 -10.39 0.32
N SER A 75 12.99 -11.32 0.71
CA SER A 75 13.20 -12.74 0.40
C SER A 75 12.59 -13.09 -0.97
N ILE A 76 13.14 -14.10 -1.64
CA ILE A 76 12.54 -14.63 -2.88
C ILE A 76 11.10 -15.11 -2.61
N SER A 77 10.87 -15.74 -1.46
CA SER A 77 9.52 -16.18 -1.05
C SER A 77 8.54 -15.04 -0.94
N ASP A 78 8.92 -13.91 -0.32
CA ASP A 78 8.04 -12.75 -0.16
C ASP A 78 7.81 -12.04 -1.49
N LEU A 79 8.82 -11.96 -2.34
CA LEU A 79 8.69 -11.42 -3.69
C LEU A 79 7.70 -12.24 -4.53
N MET A 80 7.76 -13.57 -4.43
CA MET A 80 6.81 -14.47 -5.11
C MET A 80 5.40 -14.32 -4.58
N LYS A 81 5.22 -14.16 -3.26
CA LYS A 81 3.90 -13.88 -2.66
C LYS A 81 3.33 -12.56 -3.16
N ALA A 82 4.16 -11.51 -3.22
CA ALA A 82 3.75 -10.21 -3.74
C ALA A 82 3.29 -10.29 -5.20
N ALA A 83 4.02 -11.03 -6.04
CA ALA A 83 3.63 -11.24 -7.44
C ALA A 83 2.29 -11.98 -7.57
N ARG A 84 2.08 -13.03 -6.79
CA ARG A 84 0.80 -13.78 -6.76
C ARG A 84 -0.36 -12.92 -6.24
N LEU A 85 -0.10 -12.08 -5.24
CA LEU A 85 -1.11 -11.15 -4.74
C LEU A 85 -1.49 -10.11 -5.80
N ALA A 86 -0.51 -9.59 -6.53
CA ALA A 86 -0.77 -8.65 -7.64
C ALA A 86 -1.63 -9.31 -8.73
N GLU A 87 -1.33 -10.54 -9.13
CA GLU A 87 -2.16 -11.31 -10.07
C GLU A 87 -3.58 -11.53 -9.54
N ALA A 88 -3.73 -11.97 -8.29
CA ALA A 88 -5.02 -12.17 -7.66
C ALA A 88 -5.84 -10.87 -7.58
N LEU A 89 -5.21 -9.73 -7.32
CA LEU A 89 -5.86 -8.42 -7.32
C LEU A 89 -6.35 -8.01 -8.71
N ILE A 90 -5.61 -8.33 -9.77
CA ILE A 90 -6.03 -8.06 -11.16
C ILE A 90 -7.24 -8.93 -11.53
N LEU A 91 -7.25 -10.19 -11.11
CA LEU A 91 -8.30 -11.16 -11.42
C LEU A 91 -9.51 -11.08 -10.48
N ALA A 92 -9.40 -10.42 -9.32
CA ALA A 92 -10.50 -10.28 -8.36
C ALA A 92 -11.62 -9.38 -8.91
N GLU A 93 -12.87 -9.82 -8.75
CA GLU A 93 -14.08 -9.06 -9.09
C GLU A 93 -14.69 -8.34 -7.87
#